data_89dfdb265eb89c60bb6839fc78c63dae
#
_entry.id   89dfdb265eb89c60bb6839fc78c63dae
#
_cell.length_a   1.000
_cell.length_b   1.000
_cell.length_c   1.000
_cell.angle_alpha   90.00
_cell.angle_beta   90.00
_cell.angle_gamma   90.00
#
_symmetry.space_group_name_H-M   'P 1'
#
loop_
_entity.id
_entity.type
_entity.pdbx_description
1 polymer ?
#
loop_
_entity_poly.entity_id
_entity_poly.type
_entity_poly.pdbx_seq_one_letter_code
_entity_poly.pdbx_strand_id
1 'polypeptide(L)'
;HQQCINNRICYNAQVDLAGNVSIKLVRGNFVSEENPLFFKQLLSGVDIGQSDSSAKQMANFIYIIGDKNTRECVIVDPAWDIDGILNVIETEEMKLKGSLVTHYHPDHVGGSIFGMNITGLAELMEKNSAPVYVNKHEAEGLKQVTGLSDSDLRLTDSEEVLSIGSIDITFLHTPGHTPGSQCFRVGDSLVAGDTLFLQGCGRVDLPGGDSEVMYDTLTRRLAKIQDEVVLYPGHNYGGKPSAPMGNVRETNSYLQIKSLEDWLGIMGG
;
A
#
# COMPACT_ATOMS: atom_id res chain seq x y z
N HIS A 1 -34.64 -17.72 -20.89
CA HIS A 1 -33.69 -17.54 -19.75
C HIS A 1 -32.27 -17.68 -20.27
N GLN A 2 -31.46 -16.65 -20.05
CA GLN A 2 -30.03 -16.67 -20.36
C GLN A 2 -29.27 -17.24 -19.14
N GLN A 3 -28.50 -18.29 -19.34
CA GLN A 3 -27.60 -18.85 -18.32
C GLN A 3 -26.17 -18.93 -18.85
N CYS A 4 -25.21 -18.61 -18.02
CA CYS A 4 -23.77 -18.66 -18.35
C CYS A 4 -23.06 -19.71 -17.49
N ILE A 5 -22.18 -20.51 -18.09
CA ILE A 5 -21.32 -21.47 -17.42
C ILE A 5 -19.87 -20.94 -17.55
N ASN A 6 -19.22 -20.72 -16.40
CA ASN A 6 -17.81 -20.29 -16.31
C ASN A 6 -17.45 -19.03 -17.08
N ASN A 7 -18.30 -17.99 -17.05
CA ASN A 7 -18.07 -16.67 -17.68
C ASN A 7 -17.55 -16.68 -19.14
N ARG A 8 -17.53 -17.81 -19.83
CA ARG A 8 -17.00 -17.95 -21.19
C ARG A 8 -18.00 -18.36 -22.26
N ILE A 9 -19.10 -18.98 -21.88
CA ILE A 9 -20.12 -19.46 -22.82
C ILE A 9 -21.48 -19.15 -22.25
N CYS A 10 -22.24 -18.30 -22.93
CA CYS A 10 -23.65 -18.04 -22.62
C CYS A 10 -24.53 -18.76 -23.66
N TYR A 11 -25.68 -19.27 -23.23
CA TYR A 11 -26.66 -19.86 -24.11
C TYR A 11 -28.04 -19.26 -23.86
N ASN A 12 -28.77 -19.06 -24.94
CA ASN A 12 -30.19 -18.72 -24.91
C ASN A 12 -30.99 -19.96 -25.23
N ALA A 13 -31.80 -20.44 -24.29
CA ALA A 13 -32.78 -21.48 -24.53
C ALA A 13 -34.10 -20.84 -24.87
N GLN A 14 -34.65 -21.13 -26.02
CA GLN A 14 -36.01 -20.77 -26.45
C GLN A 14 -36.83 -22.05 -26.62
N VAL A 15 -38.04 -22.05 -26.10
CA VAL A 15 -39.03 -23.11 -26.29
C VAL A 15 -40.07 -22.59 -27.26
N ASP A 16 -40.35 -23.32 -28.35
CA ASP A 16 -41.38 -22.97 -29.29
C ASP A 16 -42.77 -23.43 -28.77
N LEU A 17 -43.84 -23.03 -29.48
CA LEU A 17 -45.20 -23.38 -29.12
C LEU A 17 -45.49 -24.89 -29.23
N ALA A 18 -44.63 -25.67 -29.82
CA ALA A 18 -44.69 -27.12 -29.91
C ALA A 18 -43.86 -27.85 -28.85
N GLY A 19 -43.24 -27.10 -27.92
CA GLY A 19 -42.42 -27.66 -26.82
C GLY A 19 -41.01 -28.05 -27.20
N ASN A 20 -40.54 -27.68 -28.40
CA ASN A 20 -39.16 -27.97 -28.79
C ASN A 20 -38.20 -26.93 -28.18
N VAL A 21 -37.11 -27.38 -27.59
CA VAL A 21 -36.08 -26.53 -27.00
C VAL A 21 -34.98 -26.29 -28.03
N SER A 22 -34.78 -25.05 -28.45
CA SER A 22 -33.61 -24.66 -29.24
C SER A 22 -32.58 -23.94 -28.36
N ILE A 23 -31.36 -24.43 -28.34
CA ILE A 23 -30.23 -23.81 -27.61
C ILE A 23 -29.36 -23.13 -28.65
N LYS A 24 -29.27 -21.80 -28.58
CA LYS A 24 -28.37 -21.02 -29.41
C LYS A 24 -27.13 -20.62 -28.57
N LEU A 25 -25.98 -21.16 -28.92
CA LEU A 25 -24.70 -20.73 -28.34
C LEU A 25 -24.40 -19.33 -28.88
N VAL A 26 -24.37 -18.36 -27.98
CA VAL A 26 -23.92 -16.99 -28.28
C VAL A 26 -22.46 -16.91 -27.82
N ARG A 27 -21.52 -16.93 -28.79
CA ARG A 27 -20.15 -16.50 -28.49
C ARG A 27 -20.20 -15.00 -28.29
N GLY A 28 -20.29 -14.56 -27.05
CA GLY A 28 -19.97 -13.19 -26.71
C GLY A 28 -18.48 -12.98 -26.96
N ASN A 29 -18.12 -11.98 -27.76
CA ASN A 29 -16.76 -11.45 -27.70
C ASN A 29 -16.63 -10.77 -26.34
N PHE A 30 -16.32 -11.54 -25.30
CA PHE A 30 -15.82 -10.99 -24.08
C PHE A 30 -14.38 -10.58 -24.38
N VAL A 31 -14.19 -9.31 -24.66
CA VAL A 31 -12.91 -8.67 -24.42
C VAL A 31 -12.66 -8.88 -22.93
N SER A 32 -11.64 -9.63 -22.55
CA SER A 32 -11.17 -9.65 -21.17
C SER A 32 -10.87 -8.20 -20.84
N GLU A 33 -11.67 -7.55 -19.99
CA GLU A 33 -11.28 -6.24 -19.47
C GLU A 33 -9.92 -6.43 -18.83
N GLU A 34 -8.90 -5.85 -19.42
CA GLU A 34 -7.57 -5.84 -18.82
C GLU A 34 -7.71 -5.18 -17.45
N ASN A 35 -7.09 -5.77 -16.45
CA ASN A 35 -7.09 -5.24 -15.09
C ASN A 35 -6.64 -3.77 -15.13
N PRO A 36 -7.51 -2.80 -14.80
CA PRO A 36 -7.20 -1.38 -14.89
C PRO A 36 -6.13 -0.94 -13.87
N LEU A 37 -5.85 -1.76 -12.86
CA LEU A 37 -4.88 -1.44 -11.83
C LEU A 37 -3.48 -1.26 -12.42
N PHE A 38 -2.92 -0.06 -12.24
CA PHE A 38 -1.50 0.22 -12.34
C PHE A 38 -0.90 0.09 -10.94
N PHE A 39 0.07 -0.81 -10.77
CA PHE A 39 0.74 -1.02 -9.49
C PHE A 39 2.23 -1.23 -9.75
N LYS A 40 3.07 -0.31 -9.27
CA LYS A 40 4.52 -0.39 -9.42
C LYS A 40 5.19 -0.24 -8.07
N GLN A 41 6.10 -1.16 -7.75
CA GLN A 41 6.95 -1.13 -6.58
C GLN A 41 8.36 -0.73 -7.02
N LEU A 42 8.94 0.26 -6.36
CA LEU A 42 10.30 0.77 -6.60
C LEU A 42 11.13 0.55 -5.33
N LEU A 43 12.35 0.08 -5.49
CA LEU A 43 13.31 -0.11 -4.39
C LEU A 43 14.31 1.04 -4.39
N SER A 44 14.38 1.79 -3.29
CA SER A 44 15.39 2.83 -3.09
C SER A 44 16.82 2.27 -3.17
N GLY A 45 17.71 3.03 -3.79
CA GLY A 45 19.09 2.63 -4.04
C GLY A 45 19.28 1.61 -5.16
N VAL A 46 18.19 1.10 -5.77
CA VAL A 46 18.21 0.13 -6.88
C VAL A 46 17.48 0.66 -8.10
N ASP A 47 16.18 0.90 -7.99
CA ASP A 47 15.36 1.42 -9.07
C ASP A 47 15.42 2.95 -9.16
N ILE A 48 15.53 3.61 -7.99
CA ILE A 48 15.68 5.05 -7.82
C ILE A 48 16.79 5.32 -6.80
N GLY A 49 17.39 6.52 -6.81
CA GLY A 49 18.42 6.90 -5.85
C GLY A 49 19.68 6.01 -5.89
N GLN A 50 20.03 5.48 -7.07
CA GLN A 50 21.08 4.46 -7.24
C GLN A 50 22.47 4.90 -6.77
N SER A 51 22.75 6.20 -6.75
CA SER A 51 24.02 6.76 -6.27
C SER A 51 24.06 6.93 -4.74
N ASP A 52 22.93 6.82 -4.05
CA ASP A 52 22.83 7.02 -2.60
C ASP A 52 23.04 5.69 -1.86
N SER A 53 24.13 5.60 -1.10
CA SER A 53 24.46 4.42 -0.30
C SER A 53 23.52 4.24 0.89
N SER A 54 22.96 5.33 1.42
CA SER A 54 22.00 5.28 2.53
C SER A 54 20.65 4.74 2.06
N ALA A 55 20.19 5.16 0.87
CA ALA A 55 19.01 4.62 0.23
C ALA A 55 19.12 3.10 0.01
N LYS A 56 20.30 2.63 -0.44
CA LYS A 56 20.57 1.18 -0.57
C LYS A 56 20.52 0.44 0.76
N GLN A 57 21.04 1.05 1.82
CA GLN A 57 21.08 0.43 3.16
C GLN A 57 19.70 0.38 3.81
N MET A 58 18.93 1.45 3.67
CA MET A 58 17.56 1.53 4.22
C MET A 58 16.60 0.66 3.42
N ALA A 59 16.82 0.50 2.12
CA ALA A 59 16.07 -0.39 1.22
C ALA A 59 14.54 -0.18 1.28
N ASN A 60 14.09 1.09 1.35
CA ASN A 60 12.68 1.42 1.35
C ASN A 60 12.01 1.05 0.02
N PHE A 61 10.77 0.60 0.10
CA PHE A 61 9.90 0.47 -1.04
C PHE A 61 9.00 1.70 -1.18
N ILE A 62 8.93 2.23 -2.38
CA ILE A 62 8.01 3.28 -2.81
C ILE A 62 7.01 2.65 -3.77
N TYR A 63 5.73 3.01 -3.68
CA TYR A 63 4.71 2.45 -4.54
C TYR A 63 4.03 3.52 -5.38
N ILE A 64 3.73 3.20 -6.63
CA ILE A 64 2.89 4.02 -7.51
C ILE A 64 1.65 3.19 -7.83
N ILE A 65 0.48 3.71 -7.46
CA ILE A 65 -0.80 3.03 -7.58
C ILE A 65 -1.74 3.91 -8.39
N GLY A 66 -2.41 3.36 -9.39
CA GLY A 66 -3.29 4.16 -10.23
C GLY A 66 -4.15 3.35 -11.19
N ASP A 67 -4.80 4.06 -12.09
CA ASP A 67 -5.69 3.51 -13.10
C ASP A 67 -5.11 3.72 -14.51
N LYS A 68 -4.86 2.61 -15.22
CA LYS A 68 -4.35 2.61 -16.60
C LYS A 68 -5.28 3.32 -17.58
N ASN A 69 -6.59 3.32 -17.32
CA ASN A 69 -7.58 3.92 -18.21
C ASN A 69 -7.62 5.44 -18.08
N THR A 70 -7.58 5.98 -16.85
CA THR A 70 -7.57 7.43 -16.61
C THR A 70 -6.16 8.02 -16.62
N ARG A 71 -5.13 7.17 -16.50
CA ARG A 71 -3.73 7.58 -16.33
C ARG A 71 -3.49 8.41 -15.07
N GLU A 72 -4.33 8.27 -14.07
CA GLU A 72 -4.18 8.92 -12.78
C GLU A 72 -3.52 7.98 -11.77
N CYS A 73 -2.63 8.51 -10.94
CA CYS A 73 -1.94 7.73 -9.91
C CYS A 73 -1.69 8.53 -8.63
N VAL A 74 -1.39 7.80 -7.57
CA VAL A 74 -0.84 8.31 -6.30
C VAL A 74 0.49 7.63 -6.02
N ILE A 75 1.33 8.27 -5.19
CA ILE A 75 2.59 7.69 -4.69
C ILE A 75 2.37 7.34 -3.21
N VAL A 76 2.89 6.20 -2.78
CA VAL A 76 2.98 5.85 -1.36
C VAL A 76 4.42 6.05 -0.91
N ASP A 77 4.60 6.81 0.18
CA ASP A 77 5.86 7.08 0.86
C ASP A 77 6.95 7.61 -0.08
N PRO A 78 6.75 8.78 -0.73
CA PRO A 78 7.71 9.37 -1.64
C PRO A 78 8.94 9.89 -0.89
N ALA A 79 10.04 9.16 -0.93
CA ALA A 79 11.30 9.53 -0.31
C ALA A 79 12.51 9.11 -1.16
N TRP A 80 13.72 9.60 -0.79
CA TRP A 80 15.04 9.30 -1.34
C TRP A 80 15.36 9.97 -2.68
N ASP A 81 14.54 9.80 -3.71
CA ASP A 81 14.81 10.32 -5.06
C ASP A 81 13.53 10.77 -5.74
N ILE A 82 13.10 11.98 -5.42
CA ILE A 82 11.85 12.56 -5.95
C ILE A 82 11.92 12.73 -7.47
N ASP A 83 13.06 13.12 -8.02
CA ASP A 83 13.21 13.26 -9.47
C ASP A 83 13.12 11.91 -10.18
N GLY A 84 13.74 10.88 -9.60
CA GLY A 84 13.63 9.51 -10.11
C GLY A 84 12.19 9.00 -10.09
N ILE A 85 11.44 9.23 -9.00
CA ILE A 85 10.02 8.85 -8.89
C ILE A 85 9.19 9.56 -9.94
N LEU A 86 9.34 10.89 -10.08
CA LEU A 86 8.60 11.69 -11.06
C LEU A 86 8.93 11.27 -12.50
N ASN A 87 10.19 10.94 -12.80
CA ASN A 87 10.59 10.41 -14.10
C ASN A 87 9.93 9.05 -14.42
N VAL A 88 9.77 8.18 -13.40
CA VAL A 88 9.01 6.93 -13.58
C VAL A 88 7.54 7.23 -13.93
N ILE A 89 6.90 8.17 -13.23
CA ILE A 89 5.50 8.57 -13.48
C ILE A 89 5.34 9.12 -14.89
N GLU A 90 6.27 9.98 -15.34
CA GLU A 90 6.27 10.55 -16.69
C GLU A 90 6.48 9.46 -17.76
N THR A 91 7.45 8.56 -17.56
CA THR A 91 7.74 7.45 -18.49
C THR A 91 6.54 6.50 -18.65
N GLU A 92 5.79 6.27 -17.57
CA GLU A 92 4.57 5.46 -17.56
C GLU A 92 3.35 6.27 -18.05
N GLU A 93 3.55 7.52 -18.48
CA GLU A 93 2.49 8.45 -18.94
C GLU A 93 1.35 8.62 -17.92
N MET A 94 1.69 8.57 -16.63
CA MET A 94 0.73 8.74 -15.53
C MET A 94 0.66 10.20 -15.07
N LYS A 95 -0.43 10.56 -14.38
CA LYS A 95 -0.67 11.89 -13.81
C LYS A 95 -0.79 11.77 -12.30
N LEU A 96 0.13 12.39 -11.58
CA LEU A 96 0.12 12.39 -10.12
C LEU A 96 -1.08 13.18 -9.58
N LYS A 97 -1.86 12.55 -8.68
CA LYS A 97 -3.07 13.10 -8.05
C LYS A 97 -2.94 13.27 -6.55
N GLY A 98 -1.92 12.70 -5.92
CA GLY A 98 -1.68 12.79 -4.50
C GLY A 98 -0.57 11.88 -4.01
N SER A 99 -0.22 12.05 -2.74
CA SER A 99 0.69 11.17 -2.01
C SER A 99 -0.04 10.53 -0.85
N LEU A 100 0.23 9.26 -0.58
CA LEU A 100 -0.27 8.52 0.56
C LEU A 100 0.88 8.29 1.52
N VAL A 101 0.68 8.56 2.80
CA VAL A 101 1.68 8.41 3.85
C VAL A 101 1.31 7.23 4.73
N THR A 102 2.17 6.20 4.81
CA THR A 102 1.97 5.10 5.76
C THR A 102 2.23 5.57 7.18
N HIS A 103 3.29 6.34 7.40
CA HIS A 103 3.66 6.95 8.67
C HIS A 103 4.72 8.06 8.47
N TYR A 104 5.03 8.85 9.53
CA TYR A 104 5.79 10.09 9.41
C TYR A 104 7.33 9.93 9.45
N HIS A 105 7.90 8.73 9.50
CA HIS A 105 9.35 8.60 9.60
C HIS A 105 10.08 9.18 8.37
N PRO A 106 11.24 9.85 8.57
CA PRO A 106 11.91 10.59 7.48
C PRO A 106 12.31 9.75 6.27
N ASP A 107 12.58 8.48 6.46
CA ASP A 107 12.93 7.57 5.36
C ASP A 107 11.73 7.18 4.48
N HIS A 108 10.49 7.53 4.90
CA HIS A 108 9.26 7.36 4.13
C HIS A 108 8.71 8.68 3.55
N VAL A 109 8.99 9.81 4.21
CA VAL A 109 8.36 11.08 3.86
C VAL A 109 9.35 12.22 3.57
N GLY A 110 10.64 11.95 3.71
CA GLY A 110 11.68 12.97 3.66
C GLY A 110 11.90 13.62 5.02
N GLY A 111 12.97 14.41 5.12
CA GLY A 111 13.38 15.06 6.35
C GLY A 111 14.78 14.64 6.80
N SER A 112 15.06 14.73 8.11
CA SER A 112 16.39 14.41 8.65
C SER A 112 16.33 13.26 9.64
N ILE A 113 17.20 12.26 9.46
CA ILE A 113 17.36 11.12 10.36
C ILE A 113 18.84 10.77 10.47
N PHE A 114 19.38 10.58 11.69
CA PHE A 114 20.79 10.22 11.95
C PHE A 114 21.82 11.13 11.25
N GLY A 115 21.48 12.43 11.06
CA GLY A 115 22.33 13.40 10.36
C GLY A 115 22.30 13.31 8.83
N MET A 116 21.46 12.46 8.25
CA MET A 116 21.17 12.37 6.82
C MET A 116 19.94 13.21 6.49
N ASN A 117 20.01 13.97 5.39
CA ASN A 117 18.84 14.62 4.82
C ASN A 117 18.31 13.75 3.68
N ILE A 118 17.05 13.41 3.77
CA ILE A 118 16.34 12.57 2.79
C ILE A 118 15.35 13.46 2.07
N THR A 119 15.40 13.49 0.74
CA THR A 119 14.39 14.17 -0.08
C THR A 119 13.05 13.45 0.04
N GLY A 120 11.95 14.18 -0.02
CA GLY A 120 10.64 13.57 0.14
C GLY A 120 9.47 14.51 -0.17
N LEU A 121 8.45 14.50 0.68
CA LEU A 121 7.21 15.25 0.44
C LEU A 121 7.43 16.76 0.26
N ALA A 122 8.35 17.39 1.00
CA ALA A 122 8.62 18.82 0.86
C ALA A 122 9.07 19.15 -0.57
N GLU A 123 10.06 18.44 -1.08
CA GLU A 123 10.56 18.62 -2.45
C GLU A 123 9.54 18.19 -3.51
N LEU A 124 8.75 17.16 -3.21
CA LEU A 124 7.68 16.74 -4.10
C LEU A 124 6.62 17.84 -4.24
N MET A 125 6.22 18.48 -3.14
CA MET A 125 5.22 19.56 -3.13
C MET A 125 5.68 20.80 -3.89
N GLU A 126 6.98 21.10 -3.89
CA GLU A 126 7.56 22.17 -4.71
C GLU A 126 7.42 21.92 -6.22
N LYS A 127 7.49 20.65 -6.63
CA LYS A 127 7.42 20.21 -8.04
C LYS A 127 5.99 19.87 -8.48
N ASN A 128 5.18 19.36 -7.57
CA ASN A 128 3.80 18.94 -7.80
C ASN A 128 2.98 19.11 -6.52
N SER A 129 2.13 20.12 -6.48
CA SER A 129 1.32 20.49 -5.32
C SER A 129 0.07 19.60 -5.11
N ALA A 130 0.16 18.32 -5.42
CA ALA A 130 -0.93 17.37 -5.18
C ALA A 130 -1.10 17.08 -3.68
N PRO A 131 -2.34 16.82 -3.20
CA PRO A 131 -2.62 16.66 -1.77
C PRO A 131 -1.89 15.45 -1.16
N VAL A 132 -1.54 15.57 0.14
CA VAL A 132 -0.93 14.52 0.94
C VAL A 132 -1.99 13.91 1.86
N TYR A 133 -2.31 12.64 1.66
CA TYR A 133 -3.27 11.88 2.48
C TYR A 133 -2.53 11.20 3.63
N VAL A 134 -2.91 11.52 4.84
CA VAL A 134 -2.25 11.07 6.06
C VAL A 134 -3.28 10.75 7.15
N ASN A 135 -3.04 9.73 7.95
CA ASN A 135 -3.90 9.46 9.11
C ASN A 135 -3.90 10.66 10.07
N LYS A 136 -5.08 10.98 10.62
CA LYS A 136 -5.24 12.12 11.54
C LYS A 136 -4.31 12.08 12.76
N HIS A 137 -3.91 10.88 13.21
CA HIS A 137 -2.99 10.71 14.34
C HIS A 137 -1.51 10.86 13.95
N GLU A 138 -1.22 10.96 12.66
CA GLU A 138 0.12 11.09 12.10
C GLU A 138 0.44 12.55 11.70
N ALA A 139 -0.59 13.36 11.50
CA ALA A 139 -0.47 14.68 10.89
C ALA A 139 0.53 15.63 11.60
N GLU A 140 0.54 15.66 12.93
CA GLU A 140 1.45 16.52 13.69
C GLU A 140 2.92 16.07 13.53
N GLY A 141 3.18 14.76 13.60
CA GLY A 141 4.52 14.21 13.35
C GLY A 141 4.98 14.50 11.92
N LEU A 142 4.11 14.32 10.94
CA LEU A 142 4.40 14.61 9.55
C LEU A 142 4.78 16.09 9.33
N LYS A 143 4.00 17.04 9.87
CA LYS A 143 4.32 18.47 9.78
C LYS A 143 5.66 18.82 10.42
N GLN A 144 5.96 18.24 11.58
CA GLN A 144 7.25 18.48 12.26
C GLN A 144 8.45 17.98 11.44
N VAL A 145 8.31 16.86 10.77
CA VAL A 145 9.38 16.22 9.99
C VAL A 145 9.58 16.89 8.64
N THR A 146 8.48 17.22 7.94
CA THR A 146 8.51 17.70 6.55
C THR A 146 8.39 19.21 6.39
N GLY A 147 7.89 19.92 7.41
CA GLY A 147 7.57 21.33 7.31
C GLY A 147 6.28 21.65 6.53
N LEU A 148 5.52 20.65 6.14
CA LEU A 148 4.22 20.84 5.48
C LEU A 148 3.21 21.50 6.42
N SER A 149 2.19 22.13 5.84
CA SER A 149 1.11 22.83 6.54
C SER A 149 -0.21 22.04 6.47
N ASP A 150 -1.19 22.44 7.31
CA ASP A 150 -2.52 21.82 7.29
C ASP A 150 -3.22 21.93 5.91
N SER A 151 -2.92 22.97 5.13
CA SER A 151 -3.50 23.13 3.78
C SER A 151 -3.04 22.06 2.79
N ASP A 152 -1.85 21.48 3.00
CA ASP A 152 -1.26 20.46 2.14
C ASP A 152 -1.83 19.08 2.43
N LEU A 153 -2.39 18.90 3.65
CA LEU A 153 -2.84 17.62 4.15
C LEU A 153 -4.33 17.34 3.88
N ARG A 154 -4.63 16.07 3.69
CA ARG A 154 -5.97 15.50 3.74
C ARG A 154 -5.96 14.41 4.80
N LEU A 155 -6.59 14.74 5.94
CA LEU A 155 -6.66 13.81 7.07
C LEU A 155 -7.59 12.64 6.73
N THR A 156 -7.12 11.42 7.02
CA THR A 156 -7.86 10.19 6.78
C THR A 156 -8.11 9.43 8.07
N ASP A 157 -9.11 8.57 8.05
CA ASP A 157 -9.42 7.63 9.12
C ASP A 157 -9.52 6.19 8.55
N SER A 158 -9.64 5.21 9.45
CA SER A 158 -9.76 3.81 9.05
C SER A 158 -11.04 3.57 8.25
N GLU A 159 -10.97 2.67 7.28
CA GLU A 159 -12.05 2.27 6.37
C GLU A 159 -12.51 3.35 5.38
N GLU A 160 -11.86 4.52 5.35
CA GLU A 160 -12.08 5.49 4.29
C GLU A 160 -11.52 4.96 2.96
N VAL A 161 -12.12 5.40 1.86
CA VAL A 161 -11.74 4.97 0.50
C VAL A 161 -11.39 6.19 -0.35
N LEU A 162 -10.23 6.14 -0.97
CA LEU A 162 -9.82 7.07 -2.03
C LEU A 162 -9.93 6.37 -3.37
N SER A 163 -10.74 6.92 -4.28
CA SER A 163 -10.84 6.40 -5.65
C SER A 163 -9.91 7.18 -6.59
N ILE A 164 -9.06 6.46 -7.32
CA ILE A 164 -8.21 6.98 -8.39
C ILE A 164 -8.67 6.35 -9.69
N GLY A 165 -9.45 7.10 -10.48
CA GLY A 165 -10.21 6.55 -11.59
C GLY A 165 -11.18 5.47 -11.12
N SER A 166 -11.02 4.24 -11.60
CA SER A 166 -11.81 3.07 -11.17
C SER A 166 -11.14 2.24 -10.06
N ILE A 167 -10.00 2.69 -9.54
CA ILE A 167 -9.24 1.97 -8.51
C ILE A 167 -9.56 2.54 -7.14
N ASP A 168 -10.09 1.70 -6.27
CA ASP A 168 -10.37 2.03 -4.87
C ASP A 168 -9.20 1.62 -3.97
N ILE A 169 -8.75 2.56 -3.14
CA ILE A 169 -7.70 2.41 -2.13
C ILE A 169 -8.35 2.59 -0.75
N THR A 170 -8.44 1.53 0.02
CA THR A 170 -8.98 1.58 1.39
C THR A 170 -7.87 1.83 2.39
N PHE A 171 -8.04 2.83 3.25
CA PHE A 171 -7.14 3.15 4.35
C PHE A 171 -7.44 2.25 5.55
N LEU A 172 -6.42 1.59 6.09
CA LEU A 172 -6.54 0.74 7.27
C LEU A 172 -5.64 1.31 8.38
N HIS A 173 -6.19 1.88 9.41
CA HIS A 173 -5.42 2.35 10.57
C HIS A 173 -4.82 1.15 11.32
N THR A 174 -3.51 1.09 11.36
CA THR A 174 -2.70 -0.02 11.89
C THR A 174 -1.61 0.50 12.84
N PRO A 175 -2.00 1.15 13.97
CA PRO A 175 -1.08 1.79 14.88
C PRO A 175 -0.18 0.79 15.61
N GLY A 176 0.89 1.31 16.22
CA GLY A 176 1.84 0.56 17.03
C GLY A 176 3.29 0.86 16.70
N HIS A 177 3.66 0.96 15.42
CA HIS A 177 4.96 1.50 15.01
C HIS A 177 4.99 3.03 15.20
N THR A 178 3.95 3.71 14.74
CA THR A 178 3.60 5.09 15.10
C THR A 178 2.12 5.18 15.44
N PRO A 179 1.63 6.26 16.09
CA PRO A 179 0.23 6.38 16.48
C PRO A 179 -0.76 6.39 15.32
N GLY A 180 -0.35 6.85 14.16
CA GLY A 180 -1.18 6.95 12.98
C GLY A 180 -0.73 6.06 11.82
N SER A 181 0.16 5.08 12.07
CA SER A 181 0.54 4.09 11.05
C SER A 181 -0.67 3.51 10.37
N GLN A 182 -0.63 3.40 9.05
CA GLN A 182 -1.72 2.86 8.25
C GLN A 182 -1.22 2.01 7.08
N CYS A 183 -2.05 1.04 6.70
CA CYS A 183 -1.87 0.23 5.50
C CYS A 183 -2.86 0.67 4.42
N PHE A 184 -2.55 0.37 3.16
CA PHE A 184 -3.43 0.64 2.02
C PHE A 184 -3.82 -0.67 1.34
N ARG A 185 -5.13 -0.95 1.31
CA ARG A 185 -5.68 -2.10 0.61
C ARG A 185 -6.11 -1.70 -0.79
N VAL A 186 -5.59 -2.39 -1.81
CA VAL A 186 -5.92 -2.15 -3.22
C VAL A 186 -6.14 -3.48 -3.92
N GLY A 187 -7.38 -3.82 -4.23
CA GLY A 187 -7.71 -5.13 -4.77
C GLY A 187 -7.14 -6.26 -3.90
N ASP A 188 -6.28 -7.12 -4.45
CA ASP A 188 -5.61 -8.21 -3.72
C ASP A 188 -4.23 -7.83 -3.18
N SER A 189 -3.92 -6.55 -3.04
CA SER A 189 -2.66 -6.02 -2.53
C SER A 189 -2.85 -5.28 -1.22
N LEU A 190 -1.91 -5.44 -0.27
CA LEU A 190 -1.83 -4.71 0.99
C LEU A 190 -0.46 -4.05 1.09
N VAL A 191 -0.40 -2.72 0.91
CA VAL A 191 0.81 -1.93 1.18
C VAL A 191 0.82 -1.60 2.66
N ALA A 192 1.83 -2.10 3.38
CA ALA A 192 1.79 -2.14 4.84
C ALA A 192 2.74 -1.14 5.53
N GLY A 193 3.58 -0.41 4.78
CA GLY A 193 4.62 0.41 5.40
C GLY A 193 5.41 -0.41 6.41
N ASP A 194 5.64 0.17 7.58
CA ASP A 194 6.38 -0.47 8.66
C ASP A 194 5.47 -1.15 9.70
N THR A 195 4.20 -1.34 9.37
CA THR A 195 3.33 -2.14 10.25
C THR A 195 3.73 -3.61 10.25
N LEU A 196 3.95 -4.20 9.07
CA LEU A 196 4.28 -5.62 8.93
C LEU A 196 5.24 -5.83 7.77
N PHE A 197 6.34 -6.56 8.03
CA PHE A 197 7.28 -7.04 7.03
C PHE A 197 7.03 -8.51 6.70
N LEU A 198 7.72 -9.02 5.68
CA LEU A 198 7.66 -10.47 5.39
C LEU A 198 8.25 -11.28 6.55
N GLN A 199 9.27 -10.71 7.23
CA GLN A 199 9.87 -11.23 8.46
C GLN A 199 9.90 -10.09 9.48
N GLY A 200 9.21 -10.24 10.60
CA GLY A 200 9.11 -9.21 11.64
C GLY A 200 8.02 -8.16 11.38
N CYS A 201 8.09 -7.09 12.15
CA CYS A 201 7.22 -5.92 12.09
C CYS A 201 8.03 -4.66 12.40
N GLY A 202 7.41 -3.48 12.29
CA GLY A 202 8.02 -2.22 12.67
C GLY A 202 8.42 -2.17 14.14
N ARG A 203 9.47 -1.43 14.43
CA ARG A 203 9.96 -1.16 15.80
C ARG A 203 8.88 -0.42 16.59
N VAL A 204 8.83 -0.67 17.87
CA VAL A 204 7.88 -0.04 18.81
C VAL A 204 8.59 0.76 19.92
N ASP A 205 9.92 0.80 19.88
CA ASP A 205 10.79 1.49 20.84
C ASP A 205 11.20 2.92 20.38
N LEU A 206 10.66 3.37 19.23
CA LEU A 206 10.83 4.74 18.74
C LEU A 206 9.75 5.67 19.30
N PRO A 207 9.95 7.01 19.27
CA PRO A 207 8.93 7.96 19.72
C PRO A 207 7.58 7.71 19.06
N GLY A 208 6.53 7.54 19.87
CA GLY A 208 5.18 7.22 19.41
C GLY A 208 4.91 5.72 19.24
N GLY A 209 5.92 4.87 19.34
CA GLY A 209 5.76 3.41 19.29
C GLY A 209 5.04 2.86 20.54
N ASP A 210 4.24 1.81 20.34
CA ASP A 210 3.48 1.15 21.40
C ASP A 210 3.39 -0.35 21.14
N SER A 211 4.03 -1.12 21.98
CA SER A 211 4.14 -2.58 21.84
C SER A 211 2.78 -3.29 21.99
N GLU A 212 1.93 -2.87 22.94
CA GLU A 212 0.61 -3.50 23.14
C GLU A 212 -0.32 -3.20 21.95
N VAL A 213 -0.30 -1.96 21.48
CA VAL A 213 -1.08 -1.54 20.30
C VAL A 213 -0.62 -2.27 19.06
N MET A 214 0.70 -2.48 18.87
CA MET A 214 1.23 -3.26 17.75
C MET A 214 0.74 -4.71 17.82
N TYR A 215 0.75 -5.33 18.98
CA TYR A 215 0.20 -6.68 19.17
C TYR A 215 -1.27 -6.76 18.76
N ASP A 216 -2.11 -5.80 19.19
CA ASP A 216 -3.51 -5.72 18.79
C ASP A 216 -3.67 -5.56 17.28
N THR A 217 -2.86 -4.68 16.68
CA THR A 217 -2.83 -4.47 15.23
C THR A 217 -2.54 -5.76 14.47
N LEU A 218 -1.49 -6.49 14.85
CA LEU A 218 -1.07 -7.71 14.17
C LEU A 218 -2.07 -8.86 14.37
N THR A 219 -2.59 -9.03 15.61
CA THR A 219 -3.39 -10.21 15.98
C THR A 219 -4.89 -10.05 15.76
N ARG A 220 -5.40 -8.80 15.67
CA ARG A 220 -6.84 -8.53 15.51
C ARG A 220 -7.19 -7.78 14.24
N ARG A 221 -6.41 -6.74 13.87
CA ARG A 221 -6.70 -5.94 12.67
C ARG A 221 -6.24 -6.67 11.42
N LEU A 222 -4.95 -7.02 11.34
CA LEU A 222 -4.39 -7.72 10.18
C LEU A 222 -4.79 -9.20 10.11
N ALA A 223 -5.27 -9.80 11.21
CA ALA A 223 -5.84 -11.15 11.19
C ALA A 223 -7.08 -11.28 10.27
N LYS A 224 -7.77 -10.17 9.97
CA LYS A 224 -8.93 -10.14 9.08
C LYS A 224 -8.56 -10.16 7.59
N ILE A 225 -7.31 -9.92 7.25
CA ILE A 225 -6.82 -9.93 5.86
C ILE A 225 -6.76 -11.40 5.39
N GLN A 226 -7.30 -11.68 4.21
CA GLN A 226 -7.34 -13.02 3.63
C GLN A 226 -5.94 -13.51 3.24
N ASP A 227 -5.73 -14.82 3.20
CA ASP A 227 -4.42 -15.46 2.95
C ASP A 227 -3.89 -15.22 1.54
N GLU A 228 -4.78 -15.00 0.58
CA GLU A 228 -4.46 -14.73 -0.83
C GLU A 228 -3.95 -13.31 -1.08
N VAL A 229 -4.22 -12.39 -0.14
CA VAL A 229 -3.77 -11.01 -0.24
C VAL A 229 -2.26 -10.93 -0.20
N VAL A 230 -1.68 -10.22 -1.15
CA VAL A 230 -0.23 -10.04 -1.24
C VAL A 230 0.21 -8.86 -0.37
N LEU A 231 1.06 -9.13 0.60
CA LEU A 231 1.71 -8.12 1.43
C LEU A 231 2.87 -7.47 0.68
N TYR A 232 2.89 -6.14 0.68
CA TYR A 232 3.92 -5.25 0.16
C TYR A 232 4.44 -4.39 1.32
N PRO A 233 5.63 -4.68 1.88
CA PRO A 233 6.15 -4.00 3.08
C PRO A 233 6.79 -2.64 2.77
N GLY A 234 7.12 -1.85 3.82
CA GLY A 234 7.86 -0.60 3.68
C GLY A 234 9.34 -0.79 3.31
N HIS A 235 9.95 -1.94 3.62
CA HIS A 235 11.38 -2.22 3.39
C HIS A 235 11.64 -3.61 2.84
N ASN A 236 12.76 -3.77 2.10
CA ASN A 236 13.23 -5.05 1.56
C ASN A 236 14.13 -5.82 2.54
N TYR A 237 13.71 -5.96 3.79
CA TYR A 237 14.51 -6.69 4.79
C TYR A 237 14.48 -8.22 4.62
N GLY A 238 13.49 -8.74 3.93
CA GLY A 238 13.28 -10.19 3.73
C GLY A 238 13.90 -10.77 2.44
N GLY A 239 14.57 -9.96 1.62
CA GLY A 239 15.15 -10.37 0.33
C GLY A 239 14.13 -10.74 -0.76
N LYS A 240 12.83 -10.71 -0.46
CA LYS A 240 11.72 -10.80 -1.42
C LYS A 240 10.92 -9.51 -1.37
N PRO A 241 10.37 -9.05 -2.51
CA PRO A 241 9.62 -7.79 -2.56
C PRO A 241 8.21 -7.89 -1.97
N SER A 242 7.64 -9.09 -1.93
CA SER A 242 6.26 -9.32 -1.46
C SER A 242 6.01 -10.80 -1.20
N ALA A 243 4.94 -11.14 -0.50
CA ALA A 243 4.45 -12.50 -0.32
C ALA A 243 2.95 -12.51 0.03
N PRO A 244 2.20 -13.61 -0.29
CA PRO A 244 0.85 -13.80 0.21
C PRO A 244 0.79 -13.79 1.74
N MET A 245 -0.27 -13.20 2.33
CA MET A 245 -0.45 -13.13 3.77
C MET A 245 -0.46 -14.49 4.47
N GLY A 246 -0.97 -15.54 3.80
CA GLY A 246 -0.89 -16.90 4.31
C GLY A 246 0.55 -17.35 4.56
N ASN A 247 1.43 -17.12 3.58
CA ASN A 247 2.86 -17.44 3.72
C ASN A 247 3.53 -16.59 4.82
N VAL A 248 3.16 -15.30 4.92
CA VAL A 248 3.69 -14.42 5.96
C VAL A 248 3.26 -14.91 7.35
N ARG A 249 2.00 -15.32 7.53
CA ARG A 249 1.53 -15.89 8.80
C ARG A 249 2.28 -17.16 9.20
N GLU A 250 2.63 -18.00 8.23
CA GLU A 250 3.36 -19.26 8.50
C GLU A 250 4.84 -19.02 8.84
N THR A 251 5.48 -18.03 8.22
CA THR A 251 6.93 -17.86 8.28
C THR A 251 7.41 -16.73 9.19
N ASN A 252 6.57 -15.73 9.47
CA ASN A 252 6.91 -14.61 10.32
C ASN A 252 6.77 -14.97 11.80
N SER A 253 7.88 -15.06 12.52
CA SER A 253 7.92 -15.46 13.92
C SER A 253 7.10 -14.55 14.85
N TYR A 254 6.96 -13.28 14.53
CA TYR A 254 6.19 -12.32 15.33
C TYR A 254 4.68 -12.62 15.27
N LEU A 255 4.17 -13.09 14.13
CA LEU A 255 2.76 -13.52 13.99
C LEU A 255 2.49 -14.88 14.65
N GLN A 256 3.52 -15.62 15.06
CA GLN A 256 3.39 -16.88 15.79
C GLN A 256 3.28 -16.70 17.31
N ILE A 257 3.52 -15.50 17.83
CA ILE A 257 3.43 -15.19 19.28
C ILE A 257 1.94 -15.19 19.67
N LYS A 258 1.57 -16.02 20.64
CA LYS A 258 0.16 -16.30 20.97
C LYS A 258 -0.38 -15.53 22.18
N SER A 259 0.50 -14.93 22.98
CA SER A 259 0.08 -14.16 24.15
C SER A 259 0.71 -12.77 24.16
N LEU A 260 0.00 -11.82 24.75
CA LEU A 260 0.53 -10.47 24.98
C LEU A 260 1.74 -10.51 25.92
N GLU A 261 1.75 -11.41 26.90
CA GLU A 261 2.87 -11.56 27.85
C GLU A 261 4.17 -11.96 27.12
N ASP A 262 4.11 -12.99 26.26
CA ASP A 262 5.26 -13.41 25.46
C ASP A 262 5.72 -12.30 24.49
N TRP A 263 4.75 -11.59 23.90
CA TRP A 263 5.01 -10.46 23.03
C TRP A 263 5.75 -9.34 23.75
N LEU A 264 5.28 -8.93 24.93
CA LEU A 264 5.92 -7.89 25.74
C LEU A 264 7.31 -8.31 26.23
N GLY A 265 7.51 -9.61 26.48
CA GLY A 265 8.83 -10.16 26.79
C GLY A 265 9.86 -9.99 25.66
N ILE A 266 9.40 -9.87 24.42
CA ILE A 266 10.26 -9.70 23.22
C ILE A 266 10.35 -8.23 22.78
N MET A 267 9.21 -7.53 22.77
CA MET A 267 9.05 -6.20 22.17
C MET A 267 8.84 -5.07 23.18
N GLY A 268 8.64 -5.37 24.44
CA GLY A 268 8.27 -4.41 25.49
C GLY A 268 9.47 -3.90 26.31
N GLY A 269 10.68 -3.97 25.77
CA GLY A 269 11.93 -3.58 26.44
C GLY A 269 12.15 -2.08 26.59
#